data_7ecee360c654c924cd3ddd500f5b071e
#
_entry.id   7ecee360c654c924cd3ddd500f5b071e
#
_cell.length_a   1.000
_cell.length_b   1.000
_cell.length_c   1.000
_cell.angle_alpha   90.00
_cell.angle_beta   90.00
_cell.angle_gamma   90.00
#
_symmetry.space_group_name_H-M   'P 1'
#
loop_
_entity.id
_entity.type
_entity.pdbx_description
1 polymer ?
#
loop_
_entity_poly.entity_id
_entity_poly.type
_entity_poly.pdbx_seq_one_letter_code
_entity_poly.pdbx_strand_id
1 'polypeptide(L)'
;MPARKGALYPLSASPRYSFFYAGGIMLKSALRSTIGSFVISLLLAAVMALLVGLRRWHRQGHKALRTRMKAQPQIIIFWHEHLFVMSPLLPSGCSALQSPHPDGRVLAGASRLFGLRPIWGSSNRKAASGLRQLVGEIKSGRSVVITPDGPRGPRRALSMGPVSLSQLTGAPITLAAWSGNRLWRAPSWDKMRFPKPLGRANLIYSDAIMLEKTKDKNALEAQRQMLEDKLNALVEACDNAQTGQK
;
A
#
# COMPACT_ATOMS: atom_id res chain seq x y z
N MET A 1 4.16 -61.57 13.07
CA MET A 1 5.20 -60.63 12.64
C MET A 1 5.00 -59.33 13.45
N PRO A 2 6.00 -58.88 14.27
CA PRO A 2 5.80 -57.76 15.16
C PRO A 2 6.13 -56.43 14.49
N ALA A 3 5.32 -55.41 14.84
CA ALA A 3 5.44 -54.01 14.42
C ALA A 3 6.74 -53.37 14.93
N ARG A 4 7.48 -52.71 14.04
CA ARG A 4 8.65 -51.90 14.39
C ARG A 4 8.23 -50.60 15.05
N LYS A 5 8.65 -50.39 16.29
CA LYS A 5 8.60 -49.13 17.02
C LYS A 5 9.58 -48.14 16.37
N GLY A 6 9.06 -47.00 15.90
CA GLY A 6 9.86 -45.88 15.42
C GLY A 6 10.58 -45.20 16.58
N ALA A 7 11.88 -45.01 16.44
CA ALA A 7 12.73 -44.32 17.41
C ALA A 7 12.40 -42.79 17.38
N LEU A 8 12.04 -42.27 18.54
CA LEU A 8 11.98 -40.82 18.82
C LEU A 8 13.42 -40.31 18.98
N TYR A 9 13.87 -39.48 18.02
CA TYR A 9 15.08 -38.69 18.18
C TYR A 9 14.77 -37.48 19.08
N PRO A 10 15.54 -37.23 20.14
CA PRO A 10 15.42 -36.03 20.92
C PRO A 10 16.00 -34.87 20.08
N LEU A 11 15.16 -33.90 19.72
CA LEU A 11 15.60 -32.64 19.17
C LEU A 11 16.35 -31.86 20.27
N SER A 12 17.67 -31.96 20.27
CA SER A 12 18.53 -31.08 21.05
C SER A 12 18.34 -29.66 20.50
N ALA A 13 17.59 -28.83 21.24
CA ALA A 13 17.40 -27.44 20.93
C ALA A 13 18.73 -26.69 21.02
N SER A 14 19.34 -26.37 19.88
CA SER A 14 20.52 -25.52 19.87
C SER A 14 20.15 -24.11 20.36
N PRO A 15 21.01 -23.42 21.12
CA PRO A 15 20.72 -22.09 21.69
C PRO A 15 20.35 -21.02 20.65
N ARG A 16 20.67 -21.22 19.39
CA ARG A 16 20.36 -20.30 18.29
C ARG A 16 18.87 -20.27 17.92
N TYR A 17 18.15 -21.38 18.08
CA TYR A 17 16.71 -21.42 17.78
C TYR A 17 15.85 -20.79 18.87
N SER A 18 16.29 -20.80 20.13
CA SER A 18 15.55 -20.21 21.24
C SER A 18 15.50 -18.68 21.16
N PHE A 19 16.54 -18.04 20.64
CA PHE A 19 16.59 -16.57 20.51
C PHE A 19 15.63 -16.04 19.44
N PHE A 20 15.52 -16.74 18.30
CA PHE A 20 14.55 -16.38 17.24
C PHE A 20 13.10 -16.65 17.67
N TYR A 21 12.86 -17.69 18.45
CA TYR A 21 11.53 -18.03 18.96
C TYR A 21 11.06 -17.04 20.04
N ALA A 22 11.94 -16.64 20.95
CA ALA A 22 11.65 -15.66 22.00
C ALA A 22 11.41 -14.26 21.39
N GLY A 23 12.23 -13.82 20.43
CA GLY A 23 12.03 -12.54 19.73
C GLY A 23 10.71 -12.50 18.96
N GLY A 24 10.30 -13.60 18.32
CA GLY A 24 9.01 -13.72 17.63
C GLY A 24 7.81 -13.66 18.57
N ILE A 25 7.91 -14.22 19.78
CA ILE A 25 6.84 -14.18 20.80
C ILE A 25 6.75 -12.77 21.40
N MET A 26 7.87 -12.14 21.74
CA MET A 26 7.90 -10.76 22.27
C MET A 26 7.35 -9.76 21.27
N LEU A 27 7.71 -9.88 19.99
CA LEU A 27 7.17 -9.01 18.93
C LEU A 27 5.66 -9.20 18.75
N LYS A 28 5.17 -10.45 18.76
CA LYS A 28 3.72 -10.73 18.71
C LYS A 28 2.97 -10.19 19.91
N SER A 29 3.56 -10.26 21.10
CA SER A 29 2.98 -9.69 22.33
C SER A 29 2.95 -8.16 22.27
N ALA A 30 4.04 -7.52 21.85
CA ALA A 30 4.11 -6.07 21.65
C ALA A 30 3.12 -5.56 20.61
N LEU A 31 2.94 -6.27 19.49
CA LEU A 31 1.94 -5.94 18.45
C LEU A 31 0.49 -6.04 18.94
N ARG A 32 0.23 -6.81 20.01
CA ARG A 32 -1.10 -6.94 20.62
C ARG A 32 -1.37 -5.89 21.69
N SER A 33 -0.34 -5.33 22.32
CA SER A 33 -0.50 -4.26 23.30
C SER A 33 -0.69 -2.91 22.61
N THR A 34 -1.50 -2.03 23.19
CA THR A 34 -1.74 -0.67 22.65
C THR A 34 -0.46 0.16 22.66
N ILE A 35 0.30 0.10 23.75
CA ILE A 35 1.56 0.84 23.91
C ILE A 35 2.62 0.27 22.95
N GLY A 36 2.76 -1.05 22.88
CA GLY A 36 3.73 -1.68 21.99
C GLY A 36 3.45 -1.41 20.52
N SER A 37 2.18 -1.47 20.09
CA SER A 37 1.81 -1.13 18.71
C SER A 37 2.03 0.35 18.40
N PHE A 38 1.83 1.26 19.36
CA PHE A 38 2.14 2.67 19.19
C PHE A 38 3.65 2.92 19.02
N VAL A 39 4.48 2.33 19.88
CA VAL A 39 5.94 2.46 19.79
C VAL A 39 6.47 1.91 18.45
N ILE A 40 5.98 0.73 18.03
CA ILE A 40 6.37 0.13 16.75
C ILE A 40 5.91 1.02 15.58
N SER A 41 4.73 1.62 15.64
CA SER A 41 4.25 2.57 14.63
C SER A 41 5.13 3.81 14.53
N LEU A 42 5.57 4.35 15.67
CA LEU A 42 6.46 5.51 15.73
C LEU A 42 7.83 5.18 15.12
N LEU A 43 8.41 4.03 15.49
CA LEU A 43 9.69 3.57 14.93
C LEU A 43 9.57 3.33 13.42
N LEU A 44 8.49 2.69 12.96
CA LEU A 44 8.22 2.50 11.54
C LEU A 44 8.13 3.83 10.81
N ALA A 45 7.37 4.79 11.34
CA ALA A 45 7.26 6.13 10.74
C ALA A 45 8.62 6.84 10.69
N ALA A 46 9.43 6.75 11.74
CA ALA A 46 10.77 7.33 11.75
C ALA A 46 11.67 6.71 10.67
N VAL A 47 11.65 5.38 10.53
CA VAL A 47 12.39 4.68 9.47
C VAL A 47 11.90 5.08 8.08
N MET A 48 10.59 5.14 7.86
CA MET A 48 10.01 5.58 6.60
C MET A 48 10.41 7.02 6.27
N ALA A 49 10.30 7.94 7.23
CA ALA A 49 10.68 9.34 7.06
C ALA A 49 12.18 9.49 6.76
N LEU A 50 13.03 8.76 7.48
CA LEU A 50 14.48 8.76 7.28
C LEU A 50 14.85 8.26 5.89
N LEU A 51 14.36 7.08 5.49
CA LEU A 51 14.68 6.47 4.19
C LEU A 51 14.16 7.31 3.01
N VAL A 52 13.00 7.95 3.17
CA VAL A 52 12.45 8.87 2.18
C VAL A 52 13.23 10.20 2.18
N GLY A 53 13.53 10.75 3.36
CA GLY A 53 14.23 12.04 3.51
C GLY A 53 15.68 12.02 3.01
N LEU A 54 16.37 10.87 3.11
CA LEU A 54 17.74 10.71 2.62
C LEU A 54 17.86 10.60 1.09
N ARG A 55 16.78 10.78 0.34
CA ARG A 55 16.79 10.65 -1.13
C ARG A 55 16.44 11.96 -1.82
N ARG A 56 17.01 12.13 -3.01
CA ARG A 56 16.60 13.23 -3.92
C ARG A 56 15.42 12.75 -4.76
N TRP A 57 14.25 13.38 -4.54
CA TRP A 57 13.01 13.05 -5.21
C TRP A 57 12.74 13.98 -6.39
N HIS A 58 12.60 13.39 -7.57
CA HIS A 58 11.94 14.06 -8.69
C HIS A 58 10.44 13.74 -8.63
N ARG A 59 9.59 14.78 -8.46
CA ARG A 59 8.16 14.63 -8.24
C ARG A 59 7.39 15.21 -9.42
N GLN A 60 6.82 14.34 -10.25
CA GLN A 60 5.98 14.71 -11.37
C GLN A 60 4.51 14.61 -11.00
N GLY A 61 3.68 15.59 -11.43
CA GLY A 61 2.23 15.61 -11.18
C GLY A 61 1.80 15.96 -9.75
N HIS A 62 2.72 16.08 -8.79
CA HIS A 62 2.39 16.30 -7.38
C HIS A 62 1.65 17.63 -7.14
N LYS A 63 2.10 18.74 -7.75
CA LYS A 63 1.43 20.04 -7.63
C LYS A 63 0.04 20.00 -8.26
N ALA A 64 -0.09 19.42 -9.46
CA ALA A 64 -1.36 19.25 -10.16
C ALA A 64 -2.35 18.41 -9.35
N LEU A 65 -1.91 17.29 -8.76
CA LEU A 65 -2.74 16.48 -7.87
C LEU A 65 -3.25 17.31 -6.68
N ARG A 66 -2.40 18.06 -5.99
CA ARG A 66 -2.81 18.90 -4.85
C ARG A 66 -3.83 19.97 -5.25
N THR A 67 -3.68 20.57 -6.43
CA THR A 67 -4.67 21.52 -6.96
C THR A 67 -6.00 20.84 -7.25
N ARG A 68 -5.99 19.68 -7.91
CA ARG A 68 -7.21 18.89 -8.16
C ARG A 68 -7.91 18.49 -6.87
N MET A 69 -7.17 18.03 -5.85
CA MET A 69 -7.72 17.63 -4.55
C MET A 69 -8.41 18.76 -3.80
N LYS A 70 -8.02 20.02 -4.03
CA LYS A 70 -8.73 21.20 -3.48
C LYS A 70 -10.05 21.45 -4.19
N ALA A 71 -10.13 21.16 -5.49
CA ALA A 71 -11.33 21.36 -6.29
C ALA A 71 -12.35 20.22 -6.10
N GLN A 72 -11.88 18.98 -6.07
CA GLN A 72 -12.72 17.79 -5.86
C GLN A 72 -11.91 16.61 -5.32
N PRO A 73 -12.52 15.72 -4.51
CA PRO A 73 -11.89 14.51 -4.02
C PRO A 73 -11.36 13.63 -5.15
N GLN A 74 -10.22 12.98 -4.90
CA GLN A 74 -9.56 12.07 -5.85
C GLN A 74 -9.52 10.66 -5.28
N ILE A 75 -9.61 9.65 -6.14
CA ILE A 75 -9.29 8.26 -5.82
C ILE A 75 -7.85 8.01 -6.26
N ILE A 76 -6.91 7.93 -5.32
CA ILE A 76 -5.49 7.71 -5.62
C ILE A 76 -5.24 6.21 -5.53
N ILE A 77 -4.72 5.60 -6.61
CA ILE A 77 -4.39 4.19 -6.63
C ILE A 77 -2.93 3.95 -6.99
N PHE A 78 -2.32 2.97 -6.33
CA PHE A 78 -0.98 2.48 -6.62
C PHE A 78 -0.87 1.02 -6.16
N TRP A 79 0.07 0.25 -6.72
CA TRP A 79 0.27 -1.14 -6.33
C TRP A 79 0.78 -1.28 -4.89
N HIS A 80 0.41 -2.37 -4.23
CA HIS A 80 0.82 -2.66 -2.85
C HIS A 80 2.34 -2.66 -2.68
N GLU A 81 3.11 -3.03 -3.69
CA GLU A 81 4.58 -2.98 -3.68
C GLU A 81 5.16 -1.58 -3.40
N HIS A 82 4.38 -0.52 -3.58
CA HIS A 82 4.80 0.88 -3.36
C HIS A 82 4.45 1.41 -1.96
N LEU A 83 3.69 0.65 -1.18
CA LEU A 83 2.99 1.10 0.03
C LEU A 83 3.93 1.74 1.07
N PHE A 84 5.12 1.16 1.27
CA PHE A 84 6.07 1.65 2.27
C PHE A 84 6.46 3.12 2.05
N VAL A 85 6.76 3.50 0.82
CA VAL A 85 7.21 4.87 0.47
C VAL A 85 6.03 5.82 0.27
N MET A 86 4.91 5.30 -0.22
CA MET A 86 3.77 6.16 -0.53
C MET A 86 3.17 6.82 0.70
N SER A 87 3.15 6.14 1.86
CA SER A 87 2.58 6.73 3.08
C SER A 87 3.14 8.11 3.45
N PRO A 88 4.47 8.35 3.50
CA PRO A 88 5.02 9.68 3.75
C PRO A 88 5.00 10.63 2.55
N LEU A 89 4.73 10.16 1.34
CA LEU A 89 4.75 10.98 0.11
C LEU A 89 3.37 11.39 -0.38
N LEU A 90 2.31 10.76 0.12
CA LEU A 90 0.93 11.14 -0.20
C LEU A 90 0.61 12.52 0.36
N PRO A 91 -0.28 13.27 -0.29
CA PRO A 91 -0.83 14.49 0.31
C PRO A 91 -1.54 14.18 1.62
N SER A 92 -1.31 15.00 2.64
CA SER A 92 -2.00 14.88 3.94
C SER A 92 -3.52 15.04 3.79
N GLY A 93 -4.29 14.46 4.71
CA GLY A 93 -5.75 14.53 4.71
C GLY A 93 -6.44 13.45 3.88
N CYS A 94 -5.71 12.61 3.15
CA CYS A 94 -6.28 11.47 2.46
C CYS A 94 -6.72 10.38 3.45
N SER A 95 -7.81 9.69 3.13
CA SER A 95 -8.26 8.50 3.83
C SER A 95 -7.72 7.25 3.14
N ALA A 96 -7.04 6.37 3.88
CA ALA A 96 -6.39 5.17 3.35
C ALA A 96 -7.05 3.90 3.85
N LEU A 97 -7.43 3.01 2.92
CA LEU A 97 -7.98 1.70 3.27
C LEU A 97 -6.89 0.82 3.86
N GLN A 98 -7.10 0.36 5.09
CA GLN A 98 -6.13 -0.41 5.86
C GLN A 98 -6.71 -1.76 6.29
N SER A 99 -5.85 -2.77 6.41
CA SER A 99 -6.21 -4.06 6.95
C SER A 99 -6.39 -3.99 8.48
N PRO A 100 -7.42 -4.64 9.07
CA PRO A 100 -7.60 -4.70 10.51
C PRO A 100 -6.63 -5.65 11.23
N HIS A 101 -5.78 -6.39 10.50
CA HIS A 101 -4.77 -7.26 11.07
C HIS A 101 -3.71 -6.46 11.86
N PRO A 102 -2.97 -7.08 12.81
CA PRO A 102 -1.96 -6.39 13.63
C PRO A 102 -0.96 -5.57 12.80
N ASP A 103 -0.42 -6.14 11.72
CA ASP A 103 0.52 -5.44 10.83
C ASP A 103 -0.10 -4.21 10.17
N GLY A 104 -1.38 -4.32 9.75
CA GLY A 104 -2.15 -3.21 9.20
C GLY A 104 -2.39 -2.10 10.24
N ARG A 105 -2.55 -2.44 11.52
CA ARG A 105 -2.70 -1.46 12.61
C ARG A 105 -1.43 -0.66 12.84
N VAL A 106 -0.27 -1.31 12.80
CA VAL A 106 1.04 -0.64 12.92
C VAL A 106 1.26 0.31 11.75
N LEU A 107 1.00 -0.15 10.53
CA LEU A 107 1.09 0.71 9.34
C LEU A 107 0.09 1.87 9.42
N ALA A 108 -1.13 1.64 9.89
CA ALA A 108 -2.14 2.68 10.10
C ALA A 108 -1.68 3.71 11.13
N GLY A 109 -1.05 3.26 12.22
CA GLY A 109 -0.43 4.13 13.22
C GLY A 109 0.66 5.00 12.61
N ALA A 110 1.59 4.41 11.86
CA ALA A 110 2.64 5.13 11.15
C ALA A 110 2.07 6.12 10.11
N SER A 111 1.06 5.70 9.34
CA SER A 111 0.41 6.54 8.32
C SER A 111 -0.29 7.76 8.92
N ARG A 112 -0.86 7.65 10.12
CA ARG A 112 -1.45 8.79 10.84
C ARG A 112 -0.42 9.89 11.13
N LEU A 113 0.82 9.52 11.42
CA LEU A 113 1.90 10.50 11.67
C LEU A 113 2.27 11.28 10.39
N PHE A 114 1.93 10.75 9.21
CA PHE A 114 2.04 11.46 7.92
C PHE A 114 0.73 12.17 7.50
N GLY A 115 -0.25 12.25 8.41
CA GLY A 115 -1.51 12.95 8.16
C GLY A 115 -2.54 12.15 7.36
N LEU A 116 -2.37 10.83 7.21
CA LEU A 116 -3.36 9.97 6.58
C LEU A 116 -4.41 9.50 7.60
N ARG A 117 -5.64 9.32 7.15
CA ARG A 117 -6.76 8.79 7.95
C ARG A 117 -6.99 7.31 7.61
N PRO A 118 -6.73 6.37 8.52
CA PRO A 118 -6.99 4.96 8.26
C PRO A 118 -8.49 4.67 8.26
N ILE A 119 -8.95 3.97 7.23
CA ILE A 119 -10.28 3.35 7.13
C ILE A 119 -10.10 1.84 7.23
N TRP A 120 -10.90 1.20 8.06
CA TRP A 120 -10.79 -0.23 8.28
C TRP A 120 -11.65 -1.02 7.30
N GLY A 121 -11.01 -1.81 6.44
CA GLY A 121 -11.69 -2.70 5.50
C GLY A 121 -10.83 -3.91 5.15
N SER A 122 -11.46 -4.96 4.64
CA SER A 122 -10.76 -6.13 4.10
C SER A 122 -11.38 -6.56 2.79
N SER A 123 -10.61 -7.20 1.93
CA SER A 123 -11.02 -7.72 0.63
C SER A 123 -11.99 -8.91 0.68
N ASN A 124 -12.43 -9.34 1.88
CA ASN A 124 -13.36 -10.45 2.09
C ASN A 124 -14.78 -9.94 2.48
N ARG A 125 -15.48 -10.66 3.35
CA ARG A 125 -16.88 -10.39 3.79
C ARG A 125 -17.15 -8.94 4.23
N LYS A 126 -16.09 -8.14 4.51
CA LYS A 126 -16.16 -6.71 4.85
C LYS A 126 -15.83 -5.76 3.68
N ALA A 127 -15.64 -6.27 2.45
CA ALA A 127 -15.33 -5.43 1.29
C ALA A 127 -16.42 -4.38 1.02
N ALA A 128 -17.69 -4.78 1.11
CA ALA A 128 -18.83 -3.87 0.95
C ALA A 128 -18.87 -2.78 2.06
N SER A 129 -18.44 -3.11 3.28
CA SER A 129 -18.33 -2.13 4.37
C SER A 129 -17.19 -1.15 4.11
N GLY A 130 -16.04 -1.62 3.65
CA GLY A 130 -14.92 -0.76 3.24
C GLY A 130 -15.30 0.19 2.10
N LEU A 131 -15.97 -0.32 1.08
CA LEU A 131 -16.45 0.50 -0.04
C LEU A 131 -17.44 1.59 0.43
N ARG A 132 -18.41 1.25 1.29
CA ARG A 132 -19.33 2.25 1.86
C ARG A 132 -18.62 3.34 2.64
N GLN A 133 -17.60 3.01 3.42
CA GLN A 133 -16.79 3.99 4.15
C GLN A 133 -16.03 4.90 3.17
N LEU A 134 -15.41 4.34 2.13
CA LEU A 134 -14.73 5.12 1.09
C LEU A 134 -15.69 6.08 0.36
N VAL A 135 -16.91 5.63 0.03
CA VAL A 135 -17.95 6.49 -0.54
C VAL A 135 -18.29 7.64 0.42
N GLY A 136 -18.41 7.36 1.72
CA GLY A 136 -18.63 8.39 2.75
C GLY A 136 -17.50 9.42 2.80
N GLU A 137 -16.24 8.97 2.71
CA GLU A 137 -15.07 9.86 2.69
C GLU A 137 -15.07 10.78 1.46
N ILE A 138 -15.30 10.23 0.27
CA ILE A 138 -15.41 11.02 -0.97
C ILE A 138 -16.56 12.05 -0.87
N LYS A 139 -17.74 11.63 -0.41
CA LYS A 139 -18.89 12.53 -0.24
C LYS A 139 -18.65 13.64 0.80
N SER A 140 -17.79 13.41 1.78
CA SER A 140 -17.38 14.41 2.76
C SER A 140 -16.24 15.32 2.28
N GLY A 141 -15.87 15.26 1.01
CA GLY A 141 -14.83 16.12 0.40
C GLY A 141 -13.41 15.59 0.58
N ARG A 142 -13.20 14.36 1.05
CA ARG A 142 -11.85 13.80 1.26
C ARG A 142 -11.44 12.85 0.15
N SER A 143 -10.21 13.01 -0.32
CA SER A 143 -9.58 12.05 -1.24
C SER A 143 -9.27 10.74 -0.53
N VAL A 144 -9.30 9.65 -1.28
CA VAL A 144 -9.05 8.30 -0.74
C VAL A 144 -7.88 7.62 -1.45
N VAL A 145 -7.25 6.69 -0.74
CA VAL A 145 -6.09 5.94 -1.22
C VAL A 145 -6.41 4.45 -1.16
N ILE A 146 -6.15 3.74 -2.25
CA ILE A 146 -6.43 2.31 -2.38
C ILE A 146 -5.24 1.62 -3.05
N THR A 147 -4.81 0.48 -2.49
CA THR A 147 -3.96 -0.50 -3.18
C THR A 147 -4.87 -1.54 -3.82
N PRO A 148 -5.06 -1.51 -5.16
CA PRO A 148 -6.12 -2.26 -5.81
C PRO A 148 -5.86 -3.77 -5.88
N ASP A 149 -4.62 -4.21 -5.74
CA ASP A 149 -4.22 -5.62 -5.62
C ASP A 149 -4.42 -6.16 -4.19
N GLY A 150 -4.73 -5.29 -3.22
CA GLY A 150 -5.05 -5.66 -1.85
C GLY A 150 -3.90 -6.36 -1.10
N PRO A 151 -4.12 -6.76 0.16
CA PRO A 151 -3.06 -7.32 1.01
C PRO A 151 -2.71 -8.80 0.72
N ARG A 152 -3.43 -9.44 -0.19
CA ARG A 152 -3.24 -10.87 -0.53
C ARG A 152 -2.88 -11.11 -1.99
N GLY A 153 -2.92 -10.08 -2.82
CA GLY A 153 -2.69 -10.20 -4.25
C GLY A 153 -3.82 -10.87 -5.03
N PRO A 154 -3.54 -11.33 -6.22
CA PRO A 154 -2.22 -11.43 -6.84
C PRO A 154 -1.59 -10.08 -7.15
N ARG A 155 -0.25 -10.06 -7.19
CA ARG A 155 0.53 -8.85 -7.44
C ARG A 155 0.15 -8.20 -8.77
N ARG A 156 -0.10 -6.89 -8.73
CA ARG A 156 -0.45 -6.06 -9.89
C ARG A 156 -1.71 -6.53 -10.64
N ALA A 157 -2.65 -7.12 -9.93
CA ALA A 157 -3.98 -7.42 -10.44
C ALA A 157 -4.99 -6.47 -9.82
N LEU A 158 -5.62 -5.64 -10.64
CA LEU A 158 -6.53 -4.59 -10.18
C LEU A 158 -7.90 -5.17 -9.87
N SER A 159 -8.32 -5.04 -8.61
CA SER A 159 -9.69 -5.40 -8.20
C SER A 159 -10.71 -4.37 -8.70
N MET A 160 -11.98 -4.76 -8.74
CA MET A 160 -13.08 -3.88 -9.16
C MET A 160 -13.34 -2.69 -8.20
N GLY A 161 -12.71 -2.67 -7.03
CA GLY A 161 -12.93 -1.66 -5.98
C GLY A 161 -12.81 -0.21 -6.44
N PRO A 162 -11.71 0.22 -7.07
CA PRO A 162 -11.55 1.59 -7.58
C PRO A 162 -12.57 1.97 -8.64
N VAL A 163 -12.90 1.06 -9.57
CA VAL A 163 -13.94 1.29 -10.60
C VAL A 163 -15.30 1.48 -9.94
N SER A 164 -15.70 0.57 -9.05
CA SER A 164 -16.96 0.68 -8.31
C SER A 164 -17.07 1.97 -7.53
N LEU A 165 -15.98 2.40 -6.87
CA LEU A 165 -15.96 3.64 -6.11
C LEU A 165 -16.14 4.86 -7.03
N SER A 166 -15.45 4.91 -8.17
CA SER A 166 -15.59 5.98 -9.17
C SER A 166 -17.01 6.00 -9.75
N GLN A 167 -17.58 4.85 -10.09
CA GLN A 167 -18.97 4.74 -10.60
C GLN A 167 -20.00 5.26 -9.58
N LEU A 168 -19.81 4.97 -8.29
CA LEU A 168 -20.73 5.38 -7.22
C LEU A 168 -20.61 6.86 -6.84
N THR A 169 -19.44 7.45 -7.02
CA THR A 169 -19.15 8.79 -6.51
C THR A 169 -18.93 9.84 -7.61
N GLY A 170 -18.61 9.41 -8.82
CA GLY A 170 -18.14 10.31 -9.90
C GLY A 170 -16.73 10.85 -9.67
N ALA A 171 -16.03 10.43 -8.61
CA ALA A 171 -14.68 10.93 -8.32
C ALA A 171 -13.67 10.40 -9.33
N PRO A 172 -12.75 11.25 -9.82
CA PRO A 172 -11.70 10.84 -10.75
C PRO A 172 -10.63 9.99 -10.08
N ILE A 173 -9.98 9.15 -10.88
CA ILE A 173 -8.89 8.28 -10.43
C ILE A 173 -7.55 8.91 -10.83
N THR A 174 -6.62 8.98 -9.89
CA THR A 174 -5.22 9.35 -10.12
C THR A 174 -4.34 8.14 -9.83
N LEU A 175 -3.52 7.75 -10.79
CA LEU A 175 -2.53 6.68 -10.64
C LEU A 175 -1.26 7.24 -10.02
N ALA A 176 -0.59 6.46 -9.18
CA ALA A 176 0.69 6.84 -8.59
C ALA A 176 1.70 5.70 -8.65
N ALA A 177 2.95 6.04 -8.92
CA ALA A 177 4.06 5.09 -8.89
C ALA A 177 5.33 5.80 -8.40
N TRP A 178 6.24 5.03 -7.79
CA TRP A 178 7.57 5.51 -7.49
C TRP A 178 8.63 4.46 -7.88
N SER A 179 9.83 4.93 -8.17
CA SER A 179 10.99 4.09 -8.38
C SER A 179 12.26 4.80 -7.90
N GLY A 180 13.34 4.07 -7.79
CA GLY A 180 14.63 4.61 -7.39
C GLY A 180 15.80 3.78 -7.90
N ASN A 181 16.94 4.42 -8.07
CA ASN A 181 18.15 3.78 -8.59
C ASN A 181 18.78 2.74 -7.64
N ARG A 182 18.38 2.74 -6.36
CA ARG A 182 18.87 1.82 -5.33
C ARG A 182 17.69 1.35 -4.49
N LEU A 183 17.31 0.07 -4.65
CA LEU A 183 16.14 -0.54 -4.00
C LEU A 183 16.51 -1.87 -3.35
N TRP A 184 15.83 -2.17 -2.23
CA TRP A 184 15.61 -3.52 -1.76
C TRP A 184 14.22 -3.96 -2.18
N ARG A 185 14.06 -5.26 -2.45
CA ARG A 185 12.76 -5.90 -2.68
C ARG A 185 12.57 -7.01 -1.66
N ALA A 186 11.43 -7.01 -0.98
CA ALA A 186 11.11 -8.09 -0.06
C ALA A 186 10.86 -9.40 -0.83
N PRO A 187 11.18 -10.56 -0.26
CA PRO A 187 10.78 -11.86 -0.78
C PRO A 187 9.32 -12.17 -0.39
N SER A 188 8.42 -11.23 -0.66
CA SER A 188 6.98 -11.30 -0.38
C SER A 188 6.19 -11.44 -1.69
N TRP A 189 4.89 -11.80 -1.59
CA TRP A 189 4.01 -11.96 -2.75
C TRP A 189 3.96 -10.69 -3.62
N ASP A 190 4.01 -9.50 -3.00
CA ASP A 190 3.96 -8.19 -3.66
C ASP A 190 5.35 -7.68 -4.09
N LYS A 191 6.44 -8.31 -3.65
CA LYS A 191 7.81 -7.83 -3.86
C LYS A 191 7.98 -6.37 -3.42
N MET A 192 7.49 -6.04 -2.21
CA MET A 192 7.49 -4.69 -1.66
C MET A 192 8.83 -4.00 -1.83
N ARG A 193 8.78 -2.74 -2.27
CA ARG A 193 9.96 -1.93 -2.58
C ARG A 193 10.34 -1.08 -1.37
N PHE A 194 11.61 -1.17 -0.97
CA PHE A 194 12.21 -0.31 0.04
C PHE A 194 13.34 0.51 -0.58
N PRO A 195 13.38 1.83 -0.35
CA PRO A 195 14.49 2.63 -0.85
C PRO A 195 15.74 2.35 -0.01
N LYS A 196 16.89 2.10 -0.65
CA LYS A 196 18.19 2.13 0.05
C LYS A 196 18.51 3.57 0.44
N PRO A 197 19.22 3.80 1.54
CA PRO A 197 19.68 5.14 1.89
C PRO A 197 20.46 5.79 0.76
N LEU A 198 20.28 7.09 0.58
CA LEU A 198 20.91 7.91 -0.46
C LEU A 198 20.53 7.50 -1.89
N GLY A 199 20.67 8.41 -2.83
CA GLY A 199 20.38 8.21 -4.24
C GLY A 199 19.19 9.01 -4.73
N ARG A 200 18.77 8.75 -5.99
CA ARG A 200 17.66 9.44 -6.66
C ARG A 200 16.42 8.56 -6.67
N ALA A 201 15.28 9.19 -6.66
CA ALA A 201 13.99 8.52 -6.80
C ALA A 201 13.01 9.41 -7.58
N ASN A 202 12.14 8.76 -8.35
CA ASN A 202 11.05 9.40 -9.07
C ASN A 202 9.73 9.03 -8.40
N LEU A 203 8.85 10.01 -8.26
CA LEU A 203 7.46 9.85 -7.88
C LEU A 203 6.60 10.50 -8.97
N ILE A 204 5.72 9.71 -9.56
CA ILE A 204 4.86 10.16 -10.65
C ILE A 204 3.40 10.00 -10.23
N TYR A 205 2.64 11.07 -10.37
CA TYR A 205 1.18 11.04 -10.33
C TYR A 205 0.65 11.32 -11.74
N SER A 206 -0.25 10.49 -12.23
CA SER A 206 -0.90 10.70 -13.52
C SER A 206 -1.83 11.91 -13.49
N ASP A 207 -2.30 12.30 -14.66
CA ASP A 207 -3.50 13.11 -14.75
C ASP A 207 -4.72 12.34 -14.24
N ALA A 208 -5.79 13.10 -13.93
CA ALA A 208 -7.03 12.53 -13.47
C ALA A 208 -7.73 11.76 -14.60
N ILE A 209 -8.15 10.55 -14.31
CA ILE A 209 -8.91 9.69 -15.22
C ILE A 209 -10.36 9.72 -14.76
N MET A 210 -11.24 10.26 -15.58
CA MET A 210 -12.68 10.18 -15.41
C MET A 210 -13.17 8.90 -16.07
N LEU A 211 -13.90 8.07 -15.33
CA LEU A 211 -14.56 6.88 -15.89
C LEU A 211 -15.95 7.25 -16.39
N GLU A 212 -16.28 6.80 -17.59
CA GLU A 212 -17.64 6.90 -18.11
C GLU A 212 -18.59 6.09 -17.24
N LYS A 213 -19.72 6.68 -16.88
CA LYS A 213 -20.73 6.04 -16.03
C LYS A 213 -21.49 4.96 -16.82
N THR A 214 -21.44 3.73 -16.33
CA THR A 214 -22.08 2.60 -16.99
C THR A 214 -22.60 1.58 -15.98
N LYS A 215 -23.58 0.76 -16.42
CA LYS A 215 -24.06 -0.43 -15.69
C LYS A 215 -23.70 -1.72 -16.44
N ASP A 216 -23.17 -1.60 -17.64
CA ASP A 216 -22.74 -2.76 -18.43
C ASP A 216 -21.51 -3.41 -17.81
N LYS A 217 -21.57 -4.71 -17.57
CA LYS A 217 -20.51 -5.48 -16.93
C LYS A 217 -19.25 -5.54 -17.79
N ASN A 218 -19.41 -5.64 -19.11
CA ASN A 218 -18.26 -5.69 -20.02
C ASN A 218 -17.53 -4.35 -20.07
N ALA A 219 -18.29 -3.24 -20.08
CA ALA A 219 -17.72 -1.90 -20.02
C ALA A 219 -17.00 -1.63 -18.67
N LEU A 220 -17.55 -2.11 -17.55
CA LEU A 220 -16.91 -2.02 -16.24
C LEU A 220 -15.59 -2.82 -16.21
N GLU A 221 -15.59 -4.02 -16.79
CA GLU A 221 -14.36 -4.84 -16.87
C GLU A 221 -13.32 -4.21 -17.80
N ALA A 222 -13.74 -3.64 -18.93
CA ALA A 222 -12.86 -2.88 -19.82
C ALA A 222 -12.21 -1.67 -19.10
N GLN A 223 -12.97 -0.94 -18.28
CA GLN A 223 -12.46 0.14 -17.45
C GLN A 223 -11.46 -0.37 -16.41
N ARG A 224 -11.73 -1.51 -15.77
CA ARG A 224 -10.80 -2.14 -14.82
C ARG A 224 -9.48 -2.49 -15.51
N GLN A 225 -9.54 -3.16 -16.67
CA GLN A 225 -8.36 -3.55 -17.44
C GLN A 225 -7.57 -2.33 -17.90
N MET A 226 -8.23 -1.31 -18.42
CA MET A 226 -7.60 -0.04 -18.84
C MET A 226 -6.84 0.60 -17.68
N LEU A 227 -7.39 0.61 -16.45
CA LEU A 227 -6.70 1.15 -15.27
C LEU A 227 -5.50 0.30 -14.87
N GLU A 228 -5.62 -1.03 -14.95
CA GLU A 228 -4.54 -1.99 -14.69
C GLU A 228 -3.36 -1.75 -15.64
N ASP A 229 -3.64 -1.68 -16.94
CA ASP A 229 -2.62 -1.47 -17.98
C ASP A 229 -1.94 -0.11 -17.83
N LYS A 230 -2.71 0.96 -17.58
CA LYS A 230 -2.17 2.30 -17.34
C LYS A 230 -1.31 2.37 -16.07
N LEU A 231 -1.70 1.68 -15.00
CA LEU A 231 -0.93 1.66 -13.76
C LEU A 231 0.36 0.86 -13.93
N ASN A 232 0.34 -0.26 -14.67
CA ASN A 232 1.53 -1.01 -15.02
C ASN A 232 2.48 -0.18 -15.90
N ALA A 233 1.96 0.46 -16.94
CA ALA A 233 2.75 1.35 -17.82
C ALA A 233 3.38 2.52 -17.02
N LEU A 234 2.65 3.10 -16.04
CA LEU A 234 3.18 4.15 -15.18
C LEU A 234 4.36 3.66 -14.33
N VAL A 235 4.28 2.43 -13.81
CA VAL A 235 5.39 1.81 -13.06
C VAL A 235 6.60 1.58 -13.95
N GLU A 236 6.41 1.08 -15.17
CA GLU A 236 7.49 0.87 -16.15
C GLU A 236 8.15 2.19 -16.53
N ALA A 237 7.36 3.22 -16.83
CA ALA A 237 7.88 4.56 -17.11
C ALA A 237 8.70 5.10 -15.93
N CYS A 238 8.23 4.89 -14.70
CA CYS A 238 8.93 5.30 -13.48
C CYS A 238 10.23 4.51 -13.26
N ASP A 239 10.26 3.22 -13.58
CA ASP A 239 11.45 2.35 -13.50
C ASP A 239 12.47 2.76 -14.59
N ASN A 240 12.03 2.99 -15.84
CA ASN A 240 12.89 3.37 -16.97
C ASN A 240 13.52 4.76 -16.80
N ALA A 241 12.80 5.72 -16.23
CA ALA A 241 13.33 7.06 -15.93
C ALA A 241 14.54 7.03 -14.96
N GLN A 242 14.76 5.92 -14.24
CA GLN A 242 15.94 5.74 -13.39
C GLN A 242 17.17 5.22 -14.17
N THR A 243 16.97 4.49 -15.24
CA THR A 243 18.06 3.92 -16.07
C THR A 243 18.66 4.94 -17.05
N GLY A 244 17.88 5.92 -17.49
CA GLY A 244 18.32 6.98 -18.41
C GLY A 244 19.07 8.15 -17.78
N GLN A 245 19.21 8.20 -16.44
CA GLN A 245 19.88 9.27 -15.70
C GLN A 245 21.24 8.80 -15.13
N LYS A 246 22.04 8.09 -15.95
CA LYS A 246 23.45 7.80 -15.61
C LYS A 246 24.34 9.01 -15.81
#